data_e4702d1330872521341110d556260304
#
_entry.id   e4702d1330872521341110d556260304
#
_cell.length_a   1.000
_cell.length_b   1.000
_cell.length_c   1.000
_cell.angle_alpha   90.00
_cell.angle_beta   90.00
_cell.angle_gamma   90.00
#
_symmetry.space_group_name_H-M   'P 1'
#
loop_
_entity.id
_entity.type
_entity.pdbx_description
1 polymer ?
#
loop_
_entity_poly.entity_id
_entity_poly.type
_entity_poly.pdbx_seq_one_letter_code
_entity_poly.pdbx_strand_id
1 'polypeptide(L)'
;MTVTDERDLDRRATPVGEREDLGPDLDRPGVVRRGDAVPPAPASAPWPPVVDEPVRPRILSRNDRMDYLLAVGSGLAFAWALCASMDWTHPLTFGSWGLIWFLGAVYLLARDRTSRVVAKDRLMTTLIWVCGAIAVGVLVWMCTFVLIKGLGGLDLDFFTQDLSEVGPLDAGGGAFHAVVGTLEQIAIATVIAVPIAILTAVYLHEVKGRLAVPVRFVVDAMSGLPSIVAGLIVFTIWVNEGHGFSGAAAGVALAVMMIPIVTRTSEEILRTVDDGLRESALALGAPQWRSVMRVVLPTARSGLITASILGVARAIGETAPVLLTAFGSTATNYNPLTSPQADLPLFVWSLLRQPNDRQIGRAWTGALVLMLLVLVLFVAARWIGARGARARGATR
;
A
#
# COMPACT_ATOMS: atom_id res chain seq x y z
N MET A 1 6.88 -47.25 -19.48
CA MET A 1 7.41 -47.67 -20.74
C MET A 1 8.04 -46.45 -21.37
N THR A 2 9.34 -46.23 -21.33
CA THR A 2 10.51 -47.01 -21.62
C THR A 2 11.70 -46.53 -20.77
N VAL A 3 12.41 -47.47 -20.22
CA VAL A 3 13.71 -47.39 -19.54
C VAL A 3 14.79 -47.13 -20.59
N THR A 4 15.70 -46.20 -20.39
CA THR A 4 17.00 -46.06 -21.03
C THR A 4 17.94 -45.44 -20.00
N ASP A 5 18.76 -46.16 -19.53
CA ASP A 5 20.03 -46.87 -19.73
C ASP A 5 21.17 -46.05 -19.12
N GLU A 6 21.49 -46.54 -17.91
CA GLU A 6 22.56 -46.10 -17.02
C GLU A 6 23.87 -46.82 -17.38
N ARG A 7 24.46 -46.56 -18.55
CA ARG A 7 25.74 -47.18 -18.95
C ARG A 7 26.49 -46.28 -19.96
N ASP A 8 27.03 -45.18 -19.55
CA ASP A 8 28.10 -44.51 -20.35
C ASP A 8 28.94 -43.48 -19.62
N LEU A 9 29.32 -43.71 -18.36
CA LEU A 9 30.25 -42.85 -17.59
C LEU A 9 31.52 -43.56 -17.12
N ASP A 10 31.93 -44.63 -17.78
CA ASP A 10 33.13 -45.37 -17.36
C ASP A 10 34.10 -45.65 -18.53
N ARG A 11 34.55 -44.62 -19.23
CA ARG A 11 35.69 -44.68 -20.14
C ARG A 11 36.32 -43.33 -20.43
N ARG A 12 37.14 -42.82 -19.50
CA ARG A 12 38.35 -42.01 -19.81
C ARG A 12 39.27 -41.97 -18.60
N ALA A 13 39.82 -43.08 -18.24
CA ALA A 13 41.05 -43.14 -17.50
C ALA A 13 42.22 -42.98 -18.51
N THR A 14 42.88 -41.87 -18.55
CA THR A 14 44.16 -41.72 -19.25
C THR A 14 45.26 -42.30 -18.40
N PRO A 15 46.22 -43.03 -19.01
CA PRO A 15 47.30 -43.67 -18.27
C PRO A 15 48.31 -42.68 -17.71
N VAL A 16 48.77 -42.98 -16.50
CA VAL A 16 49.88 -42.34 -15.82
C VAL A 16 51.13 -42.45 -16.69
N GLY A 17 51.50 -41.34 -17.33
CA GLY A 17 52.78 -41.21 -18.03
C GLY A 17 53.91 -40.94 -17.05
N GLU A 18 55.04 -41.54 -17.35
CA GLU A 18 56.36 -41.56 -16.73
C GLU A 18 56.77 -40.29 -16.00
N ARG A 19 57.36 -40.50 -14.81
CA ARG A 19 58.09 -39.48 -14.08
C ARG A 19 59.37 -39.16 -14.88
N GLU A 20 59.37 -38.05 -15.57
CA GLU A 20 60.62 -37.39 -16.00
C GLU A 20 61.32 -36.86 -14.76
N ASP A 21 62.55 -37.35 -14.57
CA ASP A 21 63.51 -36.98 -13.55
C ASP A 21 64.08 -35.59 -13.92
N LEU A 22 63.43 -34.54 -13.44
CA LEU A 22 63.88 -33.16 -13.59
C LEU A 22 64.97 -32.89 -12.53
N GLY A 23 66.22 -32.93 -12.97
CA GLY A 23 67.40 -32.54 -12.18
C GLY A 23 67.27 -31.15 -11.54
N PRO A 24 68.21 -30.79 -10.63
CA PRO A 24 68.04 -29.65 -9.75
C PRO A 24 68.37 -28.32 -10.46
N ASP A 25 67.32 -27.76 -11.08
CA ASP A 25 67.33 -26.34 -11.49
C ASP A 25 66.59 -25.49 -10.48
N LEU A 26 67.28 -25.14 -9.37
CA LEU A 26 66.76 -24.52 -8.16
C LEU A 26 66.92 -22.99 -8.14
N ASP A 27 67.25 -22.36 -9.26
CA ASP A 27 67.47 -20.88 -9.33
C ASP A 27 66.35 -20.12 -10.10
N ARG A 28 65.08 -20.59 -10.05
CA ARG A 28 64.00 -19.80 -10.53
C ARG A 28 63.42 -18.92 -9.39
N PRO A 29 63.41 -17.60 -9.56
CA PRO A 29 62.83 -16.71 -8.53
C PRO A 29 61.31 -17.01 -8.40
N GLY A 30 60.87 -17.48 -7.22
CA GLY A 30 59.46 -17.77 -6.90
C GLY A 30 59.17 -19.13 -6.28
N VAL A 31 60.16 -20.07 -6.20
CA VAL A 31 59.95 -21.36 -5.52
C VAL A 31 60.23 -21.22 -4.02
N VAL A 32 59.21 -21.20 -3.21
CA VAL A 32 59.31 -21.19 -1.73
C VAL A 32 59.77 -22.57 -1.27
N ARG A 33 60.96 -22.70 -0.67
CA ARG A 33 61.46 -23.95 -0.07
C ARG A 33 60.60 -24.33 1.13
N ARG A 34 60.31 -25.61 1.26
CA ARG A 34 59.62 -26.20 2.41
C ARG A 34 60.47 -26.07 3.66
N GLY A 35 60.32 -24.98 4.40
CA GLY A 35 61.10 -24.62 5.59
C GLY A 35 61.38 -23.12 5.75
N ASP A 36 61.18 -22.35 4.69
CA ASP A 36 61.28 -20.90 4.82
C ASP A 36 60.01 -20.38 5.49
N ALA A 37 60.18 -19.61 6.58
CA ALA A 37 59.05 -18.93 7.23
C ALA A 37 58.41 -18.02 6.19
N VAL A 38 57.14 -18.29 5.85
CA VAL A 38 56.34 -17.41 5.00
C VAL A 38 56.41 -15.99 5.61
N PRO A 39 56.95 -15.01 4.90
CA PRO A 39 56.98 -13.65 5.44
C PRO A 39 55.55 -13.26 5.83
N PRO A 40 55.34 -12.60 6.99
CA PRO A 40 54.01 -12.18 7.39
C PRO A 40 53.44 -11.36 6.25
N ALA A 41 52.19 -11.72 5.86
CA ALA A 41 51.45 -10.96 4.85
C ALA A 41 51.55 -9.47 5.21
N PRO A 42 51.84 -8.57 4.26
CA PRO A 42 51.89 -7.15 4.55
C PRO A 42 50.55 -6.80 5.24
N ALA A 43 50.69 -6.18 6.43
CA ALA A 43 49.50 -5.72 7.16
C ALA A 43 48.58 -5.03 6.15
N SER A 44 47.42 -5.61 5.88
CA SER A 44 46.47 -5.07 4.92
C SER A 44 46.31 -3.59 5.29
N ALA A 45 46.75 -2.71 4.40
CA ALA A 45 46.50 -1.29 4.59
C ALA A 45 45.00 -1.16 4.92
N PRO A 46 44.64 -0.49 6.01
CA PRO A 46 43.26 -0.33 6.36
C PRO A 46 42.57 0.22 5.11
N TRP A 47 41.53 -0.51 4.62
CA TRP A 47 40.74 -0.05 3.52
C TRP A 47 40.36 1.41 3.81
N PRO A 48 40.53 2.33 2.86
CA PRO A 48 40.09 3.69 3.08
C PRO A 48 38.64 3.60 3.58
N PRO A 49 38.25 4.33 4.64
CA PRO A 49 36.89 4.28 5.15
C PRO A 49 35.96 4.49 3.96
N VAL A 50 34.99 3.58 3.79
CA VAL A 50 33.90 3.78 2.83
C VAL A 50 33.21 5.05 3.31
N VAL A 51 33.59 6.17 2.73
CA VAL A 51 32.88 7.41 2.92
C VAL A 51 31.58 7.17 2.17
N ASP A 52 30.51 6.85 2.89
CA ASP A 52 29.14 6.94 2.38
C ASP A 52 28.90 8.42 2.04
N GLU A 53 29.45 8.86 0.91
CA GLU A 53 29.03 10.14 0.34
C GLU A 53 27.55 10.00 0.06
N PRO A 54 26.71 10.84 0.69
CA PRO A 54 25.28 10.81 0.41
C PRO A 54 25.12 10.97 -1.09
N VAL A 55 24.50 9.96 -1.74
CA VAL A 55 24.20 9.98 -3.17
C VAL A 55 23.41 11.27 -3.44
N ARG A 56 24.09 12.31 -3.86
CA ARG A 56 23.46 13.58 -4.18
C ARG A 56 22.50 13.34 -5.31
N PRO A 57 21.21 13.72 -5.17
CA PRO A 57 20.26 13.60 -6.28
C PRO A 57 20.85 14.33 -7.48
N ARG A 58 20.96 13.62 -8.60
CA ARG A 58 21.56 14.15 -9.83
C ARG A 58 20.70 15.32 -10.31
N ILE A 59 21.20 16.54 -10.12
CA ILE A 59 20.54 17.75 -10.61
C ILE A 59 20.58 17.68 -12.15
N LEU A 60 19.41 17.73 -12.77
CA LEU A 60 19.27 17.78 -14.25
C LEU A 60 20.12 18.92 -14.80
N SER A 61 21.10 18.60 -15.65
CA SER A 61 21.90 19.61 -16.32
C SER A 61 21.02 20.45 -17.26
N ARG A 62 21.52 21.62 -17.69
CA ARG A 62 20.80 22.46 -18.66
C ARG A 62 20.52 21.70 -19.96
N ASN A 63 21.46 20.86 -20.38
CA ASN A 63 21.32 20.03 -21.58
C ASN A 63 20.23 18.95 -21.39
N ASP A 64 20.17 18.34 -20.22
CA ASP A 64 19.12 17.34 -19.92
C ASP A 64 17.72 17.96 -20.00
N ARG A 65 17.55 19.19 -19.47
CA ARG A 65 16.27 19.92 -19.57
C ARG A 65 15.88 20.22 -21.02
N MET A 66 16.85 20.60 -21.85
CA MET A 66 16.61 20.83 -23.27
C MET A 66 16.21 19.54 -23.97
N ASP A 67 16.82 18.41 -23.66
CA ASP A 67 16.46 17.11 -24.23
C ASP A 67 15.02 16.71 -23.88
N TYR A 68 14.59 16.92 -22.66
CA TYR A 68 13.20 16.67 -22.25
C TYR A 68 12.22 17.62 -22.95
N LEU A 69 12.55 18.91 -23.10
CA LEU A 69 11.71 19.87 -23.83
C LEU A 69 11.57 19.51 -25.32
N LEU A 70 12.66 19.12 -25.97
CA LEU A 70 12.66 18.64 -27.34
C LEU A 70 11.85 17.33 -27.49
N ALA A 71 12.00 16.40 -26.54
CA ALA A 71 11.24 15.16 -26.55
C ALA A 71 9.73 15.41 -26.39
N VAL A 72 9.33 16.32 -25.50
CA VAL A 72 7.91 16.72 -25.33
C VAL A 72 7.39 17.40 -26.57
N GLY A 73 8.10 18.41 -27.09
CA GLY A 73 7.69 19.14 -28.28
C GLY A 73 7.55 18.25 -29.51
N SER A 74 8.52 17.35 -29.74
CA SER A 74 8.46 16.39 -30.85
C SER A 74 7.34 15.36 -30.67
N GLY A 75 7.07 14.92 -29.41
CA GLY A 75 5.98 14.01 -29.10
C GLY A 75 4.61 14.59 -29.40
N LEU A 76 4.39 15.85 -29.00
CA LEU A 76 3.15 16.57 -29.29
C LEU A 76 2.97 16.81 -30.78
N ALA A 77 4.02 17.23 -31.48
CA ALA A 77 3.99 17.45 -32.93
C ALA A 77 3.70 16.16 -33.70
N PHE A 78 4.36 15.05 -33.30
CA PHE A 78 4.12 13.74 -33.90
C PHE A 78 2.68 13.26 -33.67
N ALA A 79 2.19 13.34 -32.42
CA ALA A 79 0.83 12.95 -32.12
C ALA A 79 -0.20 13.75 -32.89
N TRP A 80 0.01 15.07 -33.01
CA TRP A 80 -0.85 15.96 -33.81
C TRP A 80 -0.85 15.58 -35.28
N ALA A 81 0.32 15.40 -35.89
CA ALA A 81 0.45 15.05 -37.30
C ALA A 81 -0.19 13.68 -37.58
N LEU A 82 0.04 12.69 -36.74
CA LEU A 82 -0.53 11.35 -36.90
C LEU A 82 -2.05 11.35 -36.75
N CYS A 83 -2.58 12.01 -35.72
CA CYS A 83 -4.01 12.08 -35.49
C CYS A 83 -4.72 12.88 -36.62
N ALA A 84 -4.10 13.96 -37.11
CA ALA A 84 -4.62 14.74 -38.23
C ALA A 84 -4.63 13.93 -39.54
N SER A 85 -3.61 13.08 -39.78
CA SER A 85 -3.55 12.25 -40.99
C SER A 85 -4.51 11.06 -41.00
N MET A 86 -4.94 10.60 -39.81
CA MET A 86 -5.80 9.42 -39.62
C MET A 86 -7.24 9.80 -39.23
N ASP A 87 -7.58 11.10 -39.20
CA ASP A 87 -8.87 11.62 -38.69
C ASP A 87 -9.26 11.10 -37.28
N TRP A 88 -8.26 10.85 -36.47
CA TRP A 88 -8.48 10.37 -35.09
C TRP A 88 -8.71 11.55 -34.14
N THR A 89 -9.95 11.72 -33.72
CA THR A 89 -10.34 12.82 -32.83
C THR A 89 -10.32 12.45 -31.34
N HIS A 90 -10.08 11.18 -31.02
CA HIS A 90 -10.17 10.71 -29.62
C HIS A 90 -8.93 11.12 -28.80
N PRO A 91 -9.09 11.80 -27.64
CA PRO A 91 -7.96 12.32 -26.87
C PRO A 91 -7.02 11.23 -26.34
N LEU A 92 -7.49 10.01 -26.15
CA LEU A 92 -6.65 8.88 -25.69
C LEU A 92 -5.68 8.43 -26.79
N THR A 93 -6.07 8.47 -28.07
CA THR A 93 -5.16 8.12 -29.17
C THR A 93 -4.06 9.15 -29.32
N PHE A 94 -4.39 10.44 -29.19
CA PHE A 94 -3.41 11.52 -29.16
C PHE A 94 -2.41 11.35 -28.00
N GLY A 95 -2.91 11.12 -26.79
CA GLY A 95 -2.07 10.94 -25.60
C GLY A 95 -1.17 9.70 -25.68
N SER A 96 -1.68 8.57 -26.14
CA SER A 96 -0.90 7.32 -26.23
C SER A 96 0.23 7.40 -27.25
N TRP A 97 -0.02 7.89 -28.46
CA TRP A 97 1.01 8.05 -29.49
C TRP A 97 2.03 9.12 -29.14
N GLY A 98 1.59 10.23 -28.53
CA GLY A 98 2.49 11.26 -28.01
C GLY A 98 3.42 10.73 -26.93
N LEU A 99 2.91 9.90 -26.01
CA LEU A 99 3.69 9.28 -24.95
C LEU A 99 4.71 8.27 -25.50
N ILE A 100 4.29 7.41 -26.43
CA ILE A 100 5.19 6.42 -27.06
C ILE A 100 6.35 7.15 -27.76
N TRP A 101 6.04 8.19 -28.54
CA TRP A 101 7.06 9.00 -29.21
C TRP A 101 7.97 9.73 -28.22
N PHE A 102 7.40 10.34 -27.18
CA PHE A 102 8.15 11.01 -26.12
C PHE A 102 9.19 10.09 -25.47
N LEU A 103 8.78 8.89 -25.07
CA LEU A 103 9.69 7.90 -24.47
C LEU A 103 10.79 7.47 -25.45
N GLY A 104 10.43 7.26 -26.73
CA GLY A 104 11.39 6.97 -27.80
C GLY A 104 12.39 8.11 -28.01
N ALA A 105 11.90 9.35 -28.04
CA ALA A 105 12.75 10.54 -28.20
C ALA A 105 13.71 10.74 -27.03
N VAL A 106 13.24 10.56 -25.79
CA VAL A 106 14.11 10.60 -24.59
C VAL A 106 15.23 9.57 -24.69
N TYR A 107 14.91 8.34 -25.11
CA TYR A 107 15.91 7.30 -25.30
C TYR A 107 16.92 7.64 -26.40
N LEU A 108 16.45 8.07 -27.58
CA LEU A 108 17.30 8.37 -28.72
C LEU A 108 18.23 9.56 -28.44
N LEU A 109 17.70 10.68 -27.94
CA LEU A 109 18.48 11.86 -27.58
C LEU A 109 19.55 11.54 -26.49
N ALA A 110 19.18 10.76 -25.49
CA ALA A 110 20.12 10.33 -24.46
C ALA A 110 21.20 9.38 -25.03
N ARG A 111 20.85 8.50 -25.98
CA ARG A 111 21.79 7.57 -26.61
C ARG A 111 22.81 8.28 -27.47
N ASP A 112 22.38 9.28 -28.25
CA ASP A 112 23.27 10.02 -29.13
C ASP A 112 24.28 10.88 -28.37
N ARG A 113 23.88 11.42 -27.22
CA ARG A 113 24.72 12.35 -26.45
C ARG A 113 25.59 11.67 -25.38
N THR A 114 25.25 10.44 -24.96
CA THR A 114 25.98 9.79 -23.85
C THR A 114 26.33 8.33 -24.19
N SER A 115 25.65 7.37 -23.55
CA SER A 115 25.87 5.96 -23.79
C SER A 115 24.57 5.16 -23.68
N ARG A 116 24.56 3.93 -24.23
CA ARG A 116 23.40 3.05 -24.16
C ARG A 116 22.94 2.75 -22.73
N VAL A 117 23.88 2.70 -21.77
CA VAL A 117 23.56 2.43 -20.36
C VAL A 117 22.82 3.62 -19.76
N VAL A 118 23.33 4.84 -19.96
CA VAL A 118 22.69 6.08 -19.49
C VAL A 118 21.34 6.32 -20.18
N ALA A 119 21.23 6.00 -21.46
CA ALA A 119 19.97 6.11 -22.18
C ALA A 119 18.87 5.17 -21.60
N LYS A 120 19.24 3.92 -21.27
CA LYS A 120 18.32 2.99 -20.61
C LYS A 120 17.91 3.48 -19.22
N ASP A 121 18.85 3.97 -18.43
CA ASP A 121 18.59 4.51 -17.10
C ASP A 121 17.63 5.69 -17.16
N ARG A 122 17.85 6.64 -18.08
CA ARG A 122 16.95 7.78 -18.29
C ARG A 122 15.56 7.33 -18.75
N LEU A 123 15.49 6.36 -19.67
CA LEU A 123 14.20 5.81 -20.11
C LEU A 123 13.42 5.19 -18.94
N MET A 124 14.08 4.35 -18.13
CA MET A 124 13.44 3.71 -16.96
C MET A 124 13.00 4.75 -15.94
N THR A 125 13.86 5.71 -15.63
CA THR A 125 13.53 6.82 -14.72
C THR A 125 12.32 7.61 -15.24
N THR A 126 12.32 7.96 -16.53
CA THR A 126 11.21 8.70 -17.15
C THR A 126 9.93 7.88 -17.13
N LEU A 127 10.00 6.57 -17.41
CA LEU A 127 8.84 5.66 -17.36
C LEU A 127 8.24 5.61 -15.97
N ILE A 128 9.06 5.50 -14.93
CA ILE A 128 8.59 5.51 -13.52
C ILE A 128 7.90 6.84 -13.21
N TRP A 129 8.48 7.98 -13.60
CA TRP A 129 7.87 9.28 -13.40
C TRP A 129 6.54 9.43 -14.16
N VAL A 130 6.46 8.94 -15.39
CA VAL A 130 5.21 8.94 -16.19
C VAL A 130 4.15 8.08 -15.52
N CYS A 131 4.47 6.86 -15.10
CA CYS A 131 3.53 6.01 -14.37
C CYS A 131 3.04 6.68 -13.08
N GLY A 132 3.95 7.30 -12.32
CA GLY A 132 3.60 8.06 -11.13
C GLY A 132 2.71 9.27 -11.44
N ALA A 133 3.04 10.03 -12.48
CA ALA A 133 2.25 11.18 -12.91
C ALA A 133 0.84 10.78 -13.39
N ILE A 134 0.70 9.67 -14.11
CA ILE A 134 -0.60 9.14 -14.53
C ILE A 134 -1.43 8.76 -13.29
N ALA A 135 -0.85 8.01 -12.34
CA ALA A 135 -1.56 7.60 -11.13
C ALA A 135 -2.04 8.80 -10.30
N VAL A 136 -1.15 9.79 -10.09
CA VAL A 136 -1.50 11.03 -9.38
C VAL A 136 -2.51 11.85 -10.17
N GLY A 137 -2.35 11.93 -11.49
CA GLY A 137 -3.27 12.64 -12.38
C GLY A 137 -4.69 12.10 -12.33
N VAL A 138 -4.86 10.78 -12.37
CA VAL A 138 -6.16 10.12 -12.23
C VAL A 138 -6.76 10.40 -10.85
N LEU A 139 -5.96 10.34 -9.78
CA LEU A 139 -6.42 10.64 -8.44
C LEU A 139 -6.89 12.10 -8.31
N VAL A 140 -6.10 13.05 -8.79
CA VAL A 140 -6.45 14.48 -8.79
C VAL A 140 -7.71 14.73 -9.63
N TRP A 141 -7.81 14.10 -10.79
CA TRP A 141 -9.00 14.17 -11.64
C TRP A 141 -10.25 13.70 -10.89
N MET A 142 -10.19 12.51 -10.27
CA MET A 142 -11.33 11.97 -9.51
C MET A 142 -11.73 12.89 -8.36
N CYS A 143 -10.76 13.33 -7.54
CA CYS A 143 -11.03 14.24 -6.42
C CYS A 143 -11.64 15.56 -6.90
N THR A 144 -11.12 16.14 -7.98
CA THR A 144 -11.62 17.38 -8.56
C THR A 144 -13.04 17.19 -9.12
N PHE A 145 -13.30 16.06 -9.78
CA PHE A 145 -14.62 15.75 -10.32
C PHE A 145 -15.67 15.62 -9.22
N VAL A 146 -15.36 14.87 -8.14
CA VAL A 146 -16.24 14.75 -6.97
C VAL A 146 -16.46 16.10 -6.30
N LEU A 147 -15.41 16.92 -6.19
CA LEU A 147 -15.50 18.26 -5.62
C LEU A 147 -16.45 19.17 -6.44
N ILE A 148 -16.25 19.24 -7.75
CA ILE A 148 -17.08 20.10 -8.63
C ILE A 148 -18.55 19.64 -8.61
N LYS A 149 -18.80 18.33 -8.69
CA LYS A 149 -20.16 17.79 -8.73
C LYS A 149 -20.85 17.82 -7.36
N GLY A 150 -20.10 17.63 -6.28
CA GLY A 150 -20.63 17.54 -4.92
C GLY A 150 -20.89 18.88 -4.25
N LEU A 151 -20.12 19.94 -4.60
CA LEU A 151 -20.27 21.27 -3.97
C LEU A 151 -21.67 21.89 -4.17
N GLY A 152 -22.34 21.60 -5.27
CA GLY A 152 -23.64 22.20 -5.60
C GLY A 152 -24.78 21.79 -4.67
N GLY A 153 -24.67 20.68 -3.93
CA GLY A 153 -25.67 20.23 -2.97
C GLY A 153 -25.21 20.30 -1.50
N LEU A 154 -24.07 20.93 -1.23
CA LEU A 154 -23.51 21.02 0.10
C LEU A 154 -24.11 22.22 0.86
N ASP A 155 -25.18 21.97 1.58
CA ASP A 155 -25.86 22.91 2.45
C ASP A 155 -26.02 22.35 3.88
N LEU A 156 -26.53 23.14 4.81
CA LEU A 156 -26.74 22.70 6.20
C LEU A 156 -27.83 21.63 6.29
N ASP A 157 -28.83 21.69 5.42
CA ASP A 157 -29.91 20.72 5.39
C ASP A 157 -29.40 19.32 5.03
N PHE A 158 -28.39 19.24 4.19
CA PHE A 158 -27.73 17.98 3.86
C PHE A 158 -27.15 17.25 5.06
N PHE A 159 -26.70 17.98 6.08
CA PHE A 159 -26.11 17.43 7.31
C PHE A 159 -27.10 17.27 8.47
N THR A 160 -28.34 17.76 8.33
CA THR A 160 -29.33 17.76 9.41
C THR A 160 -30.59 16.96 9.09
N GLN A 161 -30.84 16.73 7.79
CA GLN A 161 -32.02 15.99 7.32
C GLN A 161 -31.64 14.58 6.87
N ASP A 162 -32.59 13.67 6.95
CA ASP A 162 -32.52 12.34 6.34
C ASP A 162 -33.40 12.25 5.07
N LEU A 163 -33.65 11.06 4.56
CA LEU A 163 -34.47 10.83 3.39
C LEU A 163 -35.83 10.16 3.72
N SER A 164 -36.21 10.09 4.99
CA SER A 164 -37.42 9.36 5.41
C SER A 164 -38.71 9.94 4.85
N GLU A 165 -38.80 11.27 4.75
CA GLU A 165 -39.94 12.01 4.29
C GLU A 165 -39.77 12.65 2.90
N VAL A 166 -38.66 12.33 2.20
CA VAL A 166 -38.28 12.96 0.93
C VAL A 166 -38.50 11.99 -0.22
N GLY A 167 -39.41 12.34 -1.11
CA GLY A 167 -39.66 11.58 -2.34
C GLY A 167 -38.50 11.67 -3.35
N PRO A 168 -38.48 10.75 -4.34
CA PRO A 168 -37.41 10.73 -5.35
C PRO A 168 -37.28 12.01 -6.16
N LEU A 169 -38.37 12.75 -6.34
CA LEU A 169 -38.46 13.98 -7.14
C LEU A 169 -38.48 15.25 -6.29
N ASP A 170 -38.57 15.13 -4.98
CA ASP A 170 -38.68 16.28 -4.10
C ASP A 170 -37.35 17.00 -3.94
N ALA A 171 -37.42 18.29 -3.64
CA ALA A 171 -36.28 19.08 -3.23
C ALA A 171 -35.99 18.87 -1.74
N GLY A 172 -34.76 19.08 -1.29
CA GLY A 172 -34.33 18.89 0.11
C GLY A 172 -33.88 17.47 0.42
N GLY A 173 -33.83 17.13 1.71
CA GLY A 173 -33.27 15.88 2.23
C GLY A 173 -31.74 15.81 2.20
N GLY A 174 -31.17 15.06 3.10
CA GLY A 174 -29.74 15.00 3.29
C GLY A 174 -29.23 13.60 3.56
N ALA A 175 -27.98 13.52 4.00
CA ALA A 175 -27.27 12.27 4.29
C ALA A 175 -27.01 12.07 5.79
N PHE A 176 -27.71 12.80 6.68
CA PHE A 176 -27.48 12.69 8.12
C PHE A 176 -27.55 11.25 8.64
N HIS A 177 -28.57 10.49 8.23
CA HIS A 177 -28.73 9.08 8.57
C HIS A 177 -27.54 8.23 8.14
N ALA A 178 -26.97 8.50 6.96
CA ALA A 178 -25.82 7.78 6.43
C ALA A 178 -24.52 8.19 7.11
N VAL A 179 -24.36 9.47 7.50
CA VAL A 179 -23.21 9.94 8.27
C VAL A 179 -23.17 9.29 9.65
N VAL A 180 -24.32 9.30 10.37
CA VAL A 180 -24.45 8.65 11.68
C VAL A 180 -24.11 7.17 11.58
N GLY A 181 -24.73 6.46 10.63
CA GLY A 181 -24.47 5.03 10.48
C GLY A 181 -23.00 4.72 10.10
N THR A 182 -22.38 5.52 9.23
CA THR A 182 -20.95 5.35 8.91
C THR A 182 -20.08 5.44 10.18
N LEU A 183 -20.32 6.47 11.01
CA LEU A 183 -19.54 6.68 12.22
C LEU A 183 -19.73 5.55 13.23
N GLU A 184 -20.97 5.08 13.44
CA GLU A 184 -21.28 3.99 14.36
C GLU A 184 -20.67 2.66 13.89
N GLN A 185 -20.89 2.28 12.63
CA GLN A 185 -20.36 1.04 12.05
C GLN A 185 -18.83 1.00 12.08
N ILE A 186 -18.17 2.10 11.73
CA ILE A 186 -16.71 2.22 11.78
C ILE A 186 -16.18 2.22 13.21
N ALA A 187 -16.89 2.83 14.16
CA ALA A 187 -16.51 2.77 15.56
C ALA A 187 -16.54 1.31 16.07
N ILE A 188 -17.60 0.57 15.79
CA ILE A 188 -17.72 -0.86 16.14
C ILE A 188 -16.61 -1.66 15.49
N ALA A 189 -16.39 -1.49 14.17
CA ALA A 189 -15.35 -2.19 13.44
C ALA A 189 -13.96 -1.91 14.04
N THR A 190 -13.68 -0.65 14.38
CA THR A 190 -12.38 -0.22 14.93
C THR A 190 -12.15 -0.81 16.32
N VAL A 191 -13.15 -0.77 17.20
CA VAL A 191 -13.06 -1.31 18.56
C VAL A 191 -12.80 -2.82 18.54
N ILE A 192 -13.34 -3.54 17.58
CA ILE A 192 -13.13 -4.98 17.43
C ILE A 192 -11.79 -5.26 16.73
N ALA A 193 -11.57 -4.67 15.55
CA ALA A 193 -10.48 -5.05 14.66
C ALA A 193 -9.11 -4.60 15.17
N VAL A 194 -8.98 -3.36 15.65
CA VAL A 194 -7.66 -2.79 15.99
C VAL A 194 -6.99 -3.53 17.13
N PRO A 195 -7.66 -3.81 18.28
CA PRO A 195 -7.03 -4.58 19.37
C PRO A 195 -6.65 -6.00 18.91
N ILE A 196 -7.54 -6.70 18.22
CA ILE A 196 -7.29 -8.07 17.75
C ILE A 196 -6.10 -8.07 16.77
N ALA A 197 -6.08 -7.15 15.82
CA ALA A 197 -5.03 -7.08 14.82
C ALA A 197 -3.66 -6.74 15.41
N ILE A 198 -3.58 -5.77 16.34
CA ILE A 198 -2.31 -5.41 16.99
C ILE A 198 -1.81 -6.56 17.85
N LEU A 199 -2.68 -7.22 18.63
CA LEU A 199 -2.31 -8.39 19.43
C LEU A 199 -1.83 -9.54 18.55
N THR A 200 -2.50 -9.77 17.42
CA THR A 200 -2.08 -10.78 16.43
C THR A 200 -0.71 -10.43 15.83
N ALA A 201 -0.47 -9.18 15.47
CA ALA A 201 0.83 -8.72 14.96
C ALA A 201 1.95 -8.90 15.99
N VAL A 202 1.70 -8.54 17.25
CA VAL A 202 2.63 -8.79 18.37
C VAL A 202 2.90 -10.29 18.53
N TYR A 203 1.87 -11.12 18.49
CA TYR A 203 2.05 -12.57 18.58
C TYR A 203 2.91 -13.11 17.45
N LEU A 204 2.65 -12.71 16.20
CA LEU A 204 3.38 -13.17 15.03
C LEU A 204 4.83 -12.70 14.99
N HIS A 205 5.11 -11.49 15.50
CA HIS A 205 6.44 -10.88 15.39
C HIS A 205 7.31 -11.09 16.65
N GLU A 206 6.73 -10.93 17.85
CA GLU A 206 7.49 -10.94 19.10
C GLU A 206 7.48 -12.31 19.79
N VAL A 207 6.32 -12.99 19.83
CA VAL A 207 6.19 -14.25 20.57
C VAL A 207 6.65 -15.44 19.74
N LYS A 208 6.34 -15.46 18.45
CA LYS A 208 6.74 -16.52 17.50
C LYS A 208 6.42 -17.93 17.98
N GLY A 209 5.28 -18.11 18.67
CA GLY A 209 4.86 -19.37 19.28
C GLY A 209 4.46 -20.44 18.23
N ARG A 210 4.09 -21.62 18.71
CA ARG A 210 3.70 -22.77 17.86
C ARG A 210 2.54 -22.49 16.91
N LEU A 211 1.66 -21.56 17.26
CA LEU A 211 0.52 -21.17 16.43
C LEU A 211 0.85 -20.02 15.46
N ALA A 212 2.10 -19.52 15.41
CA ALA A 212 2.44 -18.41 14.53
C ALA A 212 2.24 -18.76 13.05
N VAL A 213 2.57 -19.99 12.63
CA VAL A 213 2.39 -20.45 11.26
C VAL A 213 0.91 -20.53 10.87
N PRO A 214 0.03 -21.24 11.61
CA PRO A 214 -1.40 -21.30 11.27
C PRO A 214 -2.09 -19.93 11.39
N VAL A 215 -1.75 -19.09 12.38
CA VAL A 215 -2.32 -17.74 12.48
C VAL A 215 -1.91 -16.89 11.30
N ARG A 216 -0.66 -16.94 10.86
CA ARG A 216 -0.19 -16.25 9.66
C ARG A 216 -0.96 -16.71 8.42
N PHE A 217 -1.14 -18.03 8.25
CA PHE A 217 -1.92 -18.57 7.16
C PHE A 217 -3.37 -18.03 7.16
N VAL A 218 -4.03 -17.97 8.32
CA VAL A 218 -5.38 -17.42 8.43
C VAL A 218 -5.41 -15.93 8.05
N VAL A 219 -4.47 -15.12 8.55
CA VAL A 219 -4.37 -13.69 8.20
C VAL A 219 -4.13 -13.51 6.69
N ASP A 220 -3.30 -14.35 6.07
CA ASP A 220 -3.05 -14.33 4.64
C ASP A 220 -4.28 -14.71 3.83
N ALA A 221 -4.98 -15.77 4.24
CA ALA A 221 -6.22 -16.20 3.63
C ALA A 221 -7.30 -15.11 3.73
N MET A 222 -7.46 -14.48 4.89
CA MET A 222 -8.38 -13.35 5.09
C MET A 222 -8.03 -12.14 4.21
N SER A 223 -6.74 -11.87 3.96
CA SER A 223 -6.31 -10.78 3.08
C SER A 223 -6.72 -10.99 1.62
N GLY A 224 -6.90 -12.24 1.20
CA GLY A 224 -7.35 -12.62 -0.14
C GLY A 224 -8.87 -12.74 -0.29
N LEU A 225 -9.65 -12.60 0.79
CA LEU A 225 -11.10 -12.73 0.72
C LEU A 225 -11.73 -11.53 0.00
N PRO A 226 -12.60 -11.75 -1.01
CA PRO A 226 -13.45 -10.69 -1.56
C PRO A 226 -14.35 -10.09 -0.47
N SER A 227 -14.53 -8.76 -0.49
CA SER A 227 -15.33 -8.05 0.55
C SER A 227 -16.76 -8.56 0.68
N ILE A 228 -17.38 -8.94 -0.44
CA ILE A 228 -18.73 -9.51 -0.44
C ILE A 228 -18.81 -10.83 0.34
N VAL A 229 -17.75 -11.64 0.33
CA VAL A 229 -17.70 -12.92 1.07
C VAL A 229 -17.67 -12.67 2.58
N ALA A 230 -16.91 -11.66 3.03
CA ALA A 230 -16.91 -11.26 4.44
C ALA A 230 -18.32 -10.83 4.90
N GLY A 231 -19.01 -10.04 4.07
CA GLY A 231 -20.41 -9.68 4.32
C GLY A 231 -21.33 -10.89 4.36
N LEU A 232 -21.17 -11.84 3.44
CA LEU A 232 -21.99 -13.05 3.37
C LEU A 232 -21.80 -13.97 4.58
N ILE A 233 -20.58 -14.09 5.08
CA ILE A 233 -20.30 -14.86 6.30
C ILE A 233 -21.06 -14.24 7.48
N VAL A 234 -20.96 -12.93 7.68
CA VAL A 234 -21.67 -12.26 8.77
C VAL A 234 -23.19 -12.28 8.56
N PHE A 235 -23.65 -12.12 7.32
CA PHE A 235 -25.06 -12.29 6.98
C PHE A 235 -25.58 -13.65 7.43
N THR A 236 -24.86 -14.72 7.13
CA THR A 236 -25.28 -16.08 7.45
C THR A 236 -25.35 -16.32 8.97
N ILE A 237 -24.33 -15.89 9.72
CA ILE A 237 -24.22 -16.20 11.17
C ILE A 237 -24.93 -15.17 12.06
N TRP A 238 -25.34 -14.02 11.53
CA TRP A 238 -26.00 -12.97 12.30
C TRP A 238 -27.42 -12.69 11.78
N VAL A 239 -27.55 -12.27 10.53
CA VAL A 239 -28.85 -11.84 9.98
C VAL A 239 -29.79 -13.01 9.79
N ASN A 240 -29.30 -14.11 9.20
CA ASN A 240 -30.09 -15.30 8.90
C ASN A 240 -30.49 -16.10 10.15
N GLU A 241 -29.71 -16.00 11.24
CA GLU A 241 -30.06 -16.62 12.55
C GLU A 241 -31.11 -15.83 13.35
N GLY A 242 -31.73 -14.82 12.73
CA GLY A 242 -32.88 -14.12 13.31
C GLY A 242 -32.58 -12.82 14.03
N HIS A 243 -31.32 -12.35 14.06
CA HIS A 243 -30.98 -11.06 14.66
C HIS A 243 -31.32 -9.87 13.75
N GLY A 244 -31.60 -10.13 12.46
CA GLY A 244 -31.97 -9.12 11.49
C GLY A 244 -30.82 -8.24 11.00
N PHE A 245 -31.13 -7.37 10.04
CA PHE A 245 -30.18 -6.37 9.53
C PHE A 245 -29.90 -5.32 10.61
N SER A 246 -28.61 -4.96 10.77
CA SER A 246 -28.22 -3.97 11.78
C SER A 246 -26.87 -3.34 11.47
N GLY A 247 -26.63 -2.14 11.99
CA GLY A 247 -25.32 -1.49 11.90
C GLY A 247 -24.22 -2.27 12.60
N ALA A 248 -24.56 -3.00 13.68
CA ALA A 248 -23.60 -3.85 14.37
C ALA A 248 -23.14 -5.02 13.50
N ALA A 249 -24.03 -5.67 12.77
CA ALA A 249 -23.67 -6.70 11.80
C ALA A 249 -22.73 -6.15 10.73
N ALA A 250 -22.99 -4.93 10.22
CA ALA A 250 -22.10 -4.25 9.28
C ALA A 250 -20.74 -3.95 9.93
N GLY A 251 -20.70 -3.43 11.16
CA GLY A 251 -19.48 -3.16 11.90
C GLY A 251 -18.62 -4.42 12.10
N VAL A 252 -19.26 -5.57 12.38
CA VAL A 252 -18.55 -6.88 12.46
C VAL A 252 -18.01 -7.30 11.10
N ALA A 253 -18.78 -7.14 10.01
CA ALA A 253 -18.32 -7.47 8.66
C ALA A 253 -17.13 -6.60 8.22
N LEU A 254 -17.17 -5.31 8.52
CA LEU A 254 -16.05 -4.40 8.33
C LEU A 254 -14.83 -4.77 9.19
N ALA A 255 -15.04 -5.20 10.44
CA ALA A 255 -13.97 -5.66 11.32
C ALA A 255 -13.22 -6.86 10.74
N VAL A 256 -13.94 -7.86 10.20
CA VAL A 256 -13.35 -9.03 9.54
C VAL A 256 -12.38 -8.61 8.42
N MET A 257 -12.73 -7.58 7.66
CA MET A 257 -11.87 -7.05 6.60
C MET A 257 -10.70 -6.20 7.11
N MET A 258 -10.90 -5.47 8.23
CA MET A 258 -9.87 -4.63 8.82
C MET A 258 -8.75 -5.44 9.48
N ILE A 259 -9.08 -6.56 10.14
CA ILE A 259 -8.12 -7.37 10.90
C ILE A 259 -6.87 -7.71 10.09
N PRO A 260 -6.93 -8.32 8.90
CA PRO A 260 -5.74 -8.71 8.16
C PRO A 260 -4.89 -7.51 7.74
N ILE A 261 -5.51 -6.41 7.35
CA ILE A 261 -4.83 -5.19 6.89
C ILE A 261 -4.04 -4.56 8.04
N VAL A 262 -4.72 -4.34 9.17
CA VAL A 262 -4.08 -3.75 10.37
C VAL A 262 -3.01 -4.69 10.93
N THR A 263 -3.24 -6.01 10.93
CA THR A 263 -2.24 -7.00 11.38
C THR A 263 -0.97 -6.93 10.54
N ARG A 264 -1.09 -6.97 9.22
CA ARG A 264 0.06 -6.93 8.31
C ARG A 264 0.85 -5.63 8.44
N THR A 265 0.15 -4.50 8.40
CA THR A 265 0.81 -3.20 8.54
C THR A 265 1.45 -3.04 9.91
N SER A 266 0.79 -3.54 10.98
CA SER A 266 1.37 -3.53 12.34
C SER A 266 2.59 -4.43 12.46
N GLU A 267 2.60 -5.61 11.82
CA GLU A 267 3.77 -6.50 11.78
C GLU A 267 4.96 -5.82 11.10
N GLU A 268 4.74 -5.12 9.96
CA GLU A 268 5.78 -4.34 9.29
C GLU A 268 6.35 -3.22 10.18
N ILE A 269 5.48 -2.50 10.90
CA ILE A 269 5.91 -1.47 11.86
C ILE A 269 6.73 -2.07 13.00
N LEU A 270 6.32 -3.22 13.56
CA LEU A 270 7.07 -3.88 14.62
C LEU A 270 8.45 -4.35 14.15
N ARG A 271 8.62 -4.69 12.88
CA ARG A 271 9.92 -5.03 12.28
C ARG A 271 10.89 -3.85 12.22
N THR A 272 10.39 -2.61 12.19
CA THR A 272 11.25 -1.41 12.15
C THR A 272 11.83 -1.04 13.52
N VAL A 273 11.38 -1.67 14.60
CA VAL A 273 11.92 -1.45 15.95
C VAL A 273 13.26 -2.15 16.08
N ASP A 274 14.29 -1.41 16.49
CA ASP A 274 15.66 -1.90 16.65
C ASP A 274 15.73 -3.09 17.62
N ASP A 275 16.38 -4.17 17.18
CA ASP A 275 16.60 -5.37 17.99
C ASP A 275 17.45 -5.09 19.21
N GLY A 276 18.40 -4.13 19.14
CA GLY A 276 19.22 -3.70 20.27
C GLY A 276 18.40 -3.16 21.46
N LEU A 277 17.24 -2.55 21.22
CA LEU A 277 16.33 -2.12 22.29
C LEU A 277 15.69 -3.33 23.01
N ARG A 278 15.34 -4.39 22.26
CA ARG A 278 14.80 -5.64 22.83
C ARG A 278 15.86 -6.36 23.65
N GLU A 279 17.06 -6.52 23.10
CA GLU A 279 18.19 -7.18 23.75
C GLU A 279 18.61 -6.44 25.03
N SER A 280 18.67 -5.12 24.99
CA SER A 280 18.99 -4.29 26.18
C SER A 280 17.97 -4.47 27.30
N ALA A 281 16.66 -4.53 26.97
CA ALA A 281 15.62 -4.76 27.97
C ALA A 281 15.73 -6.16 28.59
N LEU A 282 16.03 -7.19 27.80
CA LEU A 282 16.22 -8.56 28.27
C LEU A 282 17.51 -8.68 29.11
N ALA A 283 18.59 -8.02 28.72
CA ALA A 283 19.87 -7.98 29.48
C ALA A 283 19.69 -7.37 30.89
N LEU A 284 18.78 -6.40 31.02
CA LEU A 284 18.37 -5.83 32.32
C LEU A 284 17.42 -6.73 33.13
N GLY A 285 17.18 -7.98 32.71
CA GLY A 285 16.35 -8.95 33.39
C GLY A 285 14.84 -8.78 33.22
N ALA A 286 14.39 -7.94 32.26
CA ALA A 286 12.97 -7.81 31.97
C ALA A 286 12.44 -9.07 31.28
N PRO A 287 11.30 -9.67 31.71
CA PRO A 287 10.69 -10.76 30.98
C PRO A 287 10.15 -10.25 29.63
N GLN A 288 10.05 -11.15 28.64
CA GLN A 288 9.66 -10.83 27.26
C GLN A 288 8.38 -9.96 27.17
N TRP A 289 7.32 -10.32 27.90
CA TRP A 289 6.07 -9.55 27.87
C TRP A 289 6.26 -8.09 28.33
N ARG A 290 7.17 -7.85 29.31
CA ARG A 290 7.46 -6.50 29.80
C ARG A 290 8.28 -5.71 28.81
N SER A 291 9.24 -6.34 28.12
CA SER A 291 9.97 -5.75 26.99
C SER A 291 8.99 -5.30 25.90
N VAL A 292 8.07 -6.17 25.48
CA VAL A 292 7.06 -5.84 24.46
C VAL A 292 6.18 -4.66 24.90
N MET A 293 5.59 -4.74 26.10
CA MET A 293 4.61 -3.73 26.57
C MET A 293 5.24 -2.37 26.91
N ARG A 294 6.48 -2.35 27.41
CA ARG A 294 7.12 -1.12 27.92
C ARG A 294 8.18 -0.54 26.97
N VAL A 295 8.71 -1.32 26.03
CA VAL A 295 9.75 -0.88 25.10
C VAL A 295 9.24 -0.92 23.68
N VAL A 296 8.87 -2.09 23.15
CA VAL A 296 8.52 -2.27 21.74
C VAL A 296 7.25 -1.50 21.35
N LEU A 297 6.11 -1.76 22.02
CA LEU A 297 4.84 -1.10 21.69
C LEU A 297 4.88 0.43 21.85
N PRO A 298 5.47 1.00 22.92
CA PRO A 298 5.62 2.43 23.02
C PRO A 298 6.51 3.06 21.95
N THR A 299 7.55 2.34 21.51
CA THR A 299 8.44 2.79 20.42
C THR A 299 7.72 2.75 19.08
N ALA A 300 6.97 1.69 18.80
CA ALA A 300 6.19 1.49 17.58
C ALA A 300 4.88 2.29 17.51
N ARG A 301 4.46 2.97 18.60
CA ARG A 301 3.12 3.55 18.77
C ARG A 301 2.68 4.44 17.60
N SER A 302 3.53 5.33 17.10
CA SER A 302 3.16 6.22 15.99
C SER A 302 2.87 5.44 14.70
N GLY A 303 3.64 4.38 14.45
CA GLY A 303 3.43 3.49 13.32
C GLY A 303 2.16 2.66 13.49
N LEU A 304 1.91 2.09 14.67
CA LEU A 304 0.70 1.30 14.95
C LEU A 304 -0.58 2.13 14.83
N ILE A 305 -0.56 3.40 15.24
CA ILE A 305 -1.67 4.34 15.00
C ILE A 305 -1.86 4.52 13.49
N THR A 306 -0.77 4.69 12.72
CA THR A 306 -0.86 4.84 11.26
C THR A 306 -1.42 3.56 10.60
N ALA A 307 -1.01 2.37 11.05
CA ALA A 307 -1.56 1.10 10.59
C ALA A 307 -3.08 0.99 10.84
N SER A 308 -3.52 1.41 12.04
CA SER A 308 -4.94 1.43 12.40
C SER A 308 -5.73 2.40 11.52
N ILE A 309 -5.21 3.61 11.30
CA ILE A 309 -5.83 4.62 10.43
C ILE A 309 -5.98 4.09 9.00
N LEU A 310 -4.97 3.39 8.48
CA LEU A 310 -5.01 2.81 7.13
C LEU A 310 -6.14 1.76 7.02
N GLY A 311 -6.29 0.91 8.05
CA GLY A 311 -7.40 -0.05 8.11
C GLY A 311 -8.77 0.62 8.14
N VAL A 312 -8.94 1.64 8.99
CA VAL A 312 -10.16 2.45 9.10
C VAL A 312 -10.48 3.15 7.77
N ALA A 313 -9.51 3.84 7.16
CA ALA A 313 -9.71 4.55 5.91
C ALA A 313 -10.14 3.63 4.77
N ARG A 314 -9.65 2.40 4.75
CA ARG A 314 -10.09 1.40 3.78
C ARG A 314 -11.51 0.92 4.07
N ALA A 315 -11.83 0.61 5.33
CA ALA A 315 -13.13 0.08 5.71
C ALA A 315 -14.29 1.07 5.50
N ILE A 316 -14.05 2.36 5.71
CA ILE A 316 -15.06 3.42 5.51
C ILE A 316 -15.60 3.44 4.07
N GLY A 317 -14.80 3.04 3.08
CA GLY A 317 -15.20 3.04 1.67
C GLY A 317 -15.88 1.74 1.19
N GLU A 318 -16.08 0.76 2.06
CA GLU A 318 -16.61 -0.55 1.67
C GLU A 318 -18.15 -0.54 1.63
N THR A 319 -18.71 -0.90 0.47
CA THR A 319 -20.15 -0.93 0.24
C THR A 319 -20.75 -2.35 0.35
N ALA A 320 -20.08 -3.35 -0.24
CA ALA A 320 -20.63 -4.69 -0.41
C ALA A 320 -20.94 -5.43 0.90
N PRO A 321 -20.08 -5.44 1.93
CA PRO A 321 -20.39 -6.10 3.20
C PRO A 321 -21.53 -5.40 3.94
N VAL A 322 -21.59 -4.06 3.88
CA VAL A 322 -22.65 -3.28 4.55
C VAL A 322 -24.00 -3.51 3.88
N LEU A 323 -24.05 -3.56 2.55
CA LEU A 323 -25.28 -3.89 1.82
C LEU A 323 -25.91 -5.21 2.27
N LEU A 324 -25.10 -6.23 2.53
CA LEU A 324 -25.58 -7.56 2.94
C LEU A 324 -25.96 -7.63 4.41
N THR A 325 -25.42 -6.78 5.27
CA THR A 325 -25.56 -6.92 6.73
C THR A 325 -26.37 -5.82 7.40
N ALA A 326 -26.37 -4.60 6.85
CA ALA A 326 -27.17 -3.48 7.33
C ALA A 326 -28.35 -3.15 6.39
N PHE A 327 -28.33 -3.56 5.12
CA PHE A 327 -29.37 -3.38 4.09
C PHE A 327 -29.61 -1.93 3.67
N GLY A 328 -29.33 -0.95 4.53
CA GLY A 328 -29.60 0.46 4.33
C GLY A 328 -30.96 0.90 4.84
N SER A 329 -31.08 2.20 5.14
CA SER A 329 -32.32 2.87 5.59
C SER A 329 -32.33 4.29 5.07
N THR A 330 -33.48 4.86 4.84
CA THR A 330 -33.68 6.29 4.53
C THR A 330 -33.89 7.12 5.80
N ALA A 331 -34.30 6.48 6.90
CA ALA A 331 -34.50 7.09 8.21
C ALA A 331 -33.23 6.94 9.08
N THR A 332 -33.04 7.92 9.96
CA THR A 332 -31.93 7.91 10.91
C THR A 332 -32.17 6.89 12.02
N ASN A 333 -31.26 5.92 12.13
CA ASN A 333 -31.23 4.92 13.19
C ASN A 333 -30.04 5.17 14.11
N TYR A 334 -30.31 5.49 15.38
CA TYR A 334 -29.28 5.73 16.41
C TYR A 334 -28.94 4.46 17.22
N ASN A 335 -29.62 3.36 16.96
CA ASN A 335 -29.34 2.11 17.64
C ASN A 335 -28.73 1.10 16.66
N PRO A 336 -27.38 0.97 16.62
CA PRO A 336 -26.72 0.09 15.67
C PRO A 336 -27.02 -1.40 15.89
N LEU A 337 -27.60 -1.78 17.05
CA LEU A 337 -27.89 -3.18 17.36
C LEU A 337 -29.17 -3.69 16.72
N THR A 338 -30.09 -2.80 16.35
CA THR A 338 -31.43 -3.14 15.83
C THR A 338 -31.74 -2.34 14.59
N SER A 339 -32.51 -2.93 13.70
CA SER A 339 -33.03 -2.31 12.48
C SER A 339 -31.98 -1.96 11.43
N PRO A 340 -32.37 -1.92 10.15
CA PRO A 340 -31.49 -1.51 9.06
C PRO A 340 -30.86 -0.14 9.29
N GLN A 341 -29.64 0.04 8.80
CA GLN A 341 -28.89 1.28 8.93
C GLN A 341 -28.13 1.58 7.64
N ALA A 342 -28.17 2.82 7.18
CA ALA A 342 -27.36 3.25 6.03
C ALA A 342 -25.96 3.61 6.42
N ASP A 343 -25.05 3.59 5.44
CA ASP A 343 -23.76 4.27 5.49
C ASP A 343 -23.56 5.14 4.24
N LEU A 344 -22.53 5.99 4.24
CA LEU A 344 -22.26 6.90 3.14
C LEU A 344 -21.92 6.19 1.81
N PRO A 345 -21.09 5.13 1.77
CA PRO A 345 -20.85 4.37 0.56
C PRO A 345 -22.13 3.79 -0.05
N LEU A 346 -22.97 3.18 0.78
CA LEU A 346 -24.24 2.60 0.32
C LEU A 346 -25.24 3.66 -0.11
N PHE A 347 -25.29 4.81 0.60
CA PHE A 347 -26.07 5.98 0.20
C PHE A 347 -25.69 6.46 -1.19
N VAL A 348 -24.39 6.68 -1.43
CA VAL A 348 -23.88 7.09 -2.74
C VAL A 348 -24.22 6.06 -3.81
N TRP A 349 -23.95 4.77 -3.55
CA TRP A 349 -24.21 3.69 -4.49
C TRP A 349 -25.68 3.55 -4.85
N SER A 350 -26.58 3.66 -3.88
CA SER A 350 -28.03 3.52 -4.09
C SER A 350 -28.59 4.67 -4.92
N LEU A 351 -28.16 5.91 -4.67
CA LEU A 351 -28.66 7.10 -5.36
C LEU A 351 -28.07 7.29 -6.77
N LEU A 352 -26.80 6.89 -7.00
CA LEU A 352 -26.21 6.93 -8.35
C LEU A 352 -26.90 6.00 -9.35
N ARG A 353 -27.61 4.98 -8.89
CA ARG A 353 -28.36 4.04 -9.73
C ARG A 353 -29.76 4.50 -10.08
N GLN A 354 -30.20 5.60 -9.52
CA GLN A 354 -31.50 6.16 -9.81
C GLN A 354 -31.47 6.98 -11.11
N PRO A 355 -32.58 6.99 -11.88
CA PRO A 355 -32.65 7.71 -13.16
C PRO A 355 -32.84 9.23 -13.00
N ASN A 356 -32.81 9.78 -11.80
CA ASN A 356 -33.16 11.17 -11.50
C ASN A 356 -31.95 12.00 -11.19
N ASP A 357 -31.77 13.12 -11.89
CA ASP A 357 -30.64 14.05 -11.72
C ASP A 357 -30.51 14.62 -10.30
N ARG A 358 -31.61 14.81 -9.58
CA ARG A 358 -31.59 15.28 -8.19
C ARG A 358 -30.98 14.25 -7.26
N GLN A 359 -31.35 12.97 -7.42
CA GLN A 359 -30.80 11.89 -6.63
C GLN A 359 -29.31 11.67 -6.97
N ILE A 360 -28.97 11.75 -8.24
CA ILE A 360 -27.56 11.72 -8.70
C ILE A 360 -26.77 12.90 -8.10
N GLY A 361 -27.37 14.10 -8.04
CA GLY A 361 -26.76 15.27 -7.40
C GLY A 361 -26.49 15.03 -5.91
N ARG A 362 -27.48 14.50 -5.15
CA ARG A 362 -27.30 14.12 -3.74
C ARG A 362 -26.23 13.04 -3.55
N ALA A 363 -26.14 12.08 -4.48
CA ALA A 363 -25.10 11.07 -4.45
C ALA A 363 -23.68 11.68 -4.57
N TRP A 364 -23.49 12.66 -5.48
CA TRP A 364 -22.22 13.36 -5.61
C TRP A 364 -21.87 14.17 -4.38
N THR A 365 -22.87 14.81 -3.75
CA THR A 365 -22.65 15.50 -2.46
C THR A 365 -22.31 14.51 -1.35
N GLY A 366 -22.99 13.35 -1.29
CA GLY A 366 -22.63 12.27 -0.36
C GLY A 366 -21.22 11.73 -0.57
N ALA A 367 -20.79 11.58 -1.82
CA ALA A 367 -19.41 11.19 -2.15
C ALA A 367 -18.40 12.24 -1.69
N LEU A 368 -18.71 13.53 -1.84
CA LEU A 368 -17.87 14.61 -1.33
C LEU A 368 -17.78 14.58 0.21
N VAL A 369 -18.92 14.39 0.89
CA VAL A 369 -18.96 14.26 2.36
C VAL A 369 -18.16 13.04 2.82
N LEU A 370 -18.27 11.90 2.14
CA LEU A 370 -17.48 10.71 2.42
C LEU A 370 -15.96 11.01 2.29
N MET A 371 -15.57 11.66 1.20
CA MET A 371 -14.17 12.05 0.97
C MET A 371 -13.66 12.99 2.07
N LEU A 372 -14.45 13.99 2.47
CA LEU A 372 -14.11 14.92 3.55
C LEU A 372 -14.07 14.21 4.91
N LEU A 373 -15.00 13.30 5.20
CA LEU A 373 -15.03 12.51 6.43
C LEU A 373 -13.75 11.68 6.57
N VAL A 374 -13.37 10.95 5.52
CA VAL A 374 -12.12 10.16 5.51
C VAL A 374 -10.92 11.06 5.73
N LEU A 375 -10.85 12.22 5.07
CA LEU A 375 -9.76 13.18 5.23
C LEU A 375 -9.69 13.71 6.66
N VAL A 376 -10.80 14.11 7.25
CA VAL A 376 -10.89 14.62 8.63
C VAL A 376 -10.44 13.54 9.63
N LEU A 377 -10.95 12.33 9.49
CA LEU A 377 -10.55 11.21 10.36
C LEU A 377 -9.06 10.88 10.22
N PHE A 378 -8.54 10.88 9.00
CA PHE A 378 -7.10 10.67 8.75
C PHE A 378 -6.23 11.75 9.40
N VAL A 379 -6.58 13.02 9.19
CA VAL A 379 -5.84 14.17 9.77
C VAL A 379 -5.93 14.15 11.30
N ALA A 380 -7.13 13.94 11.86
CA ALA A 380 -7.34 13.87 13.31
C ALA A 380 -6.51 12.76 13.97
N ALA A 381 -6.56 11.55 13.39
CA ALA A 381 -5.83 10.40 13.92
C ALA A 381 -4.31 10.59 13.78
N ARG A 382 -3.82 11.17 12.67
CA ARG A 382 -2.41 11.52 12.48
C ARG A 382 -1.93 12.58 13.48
N TRP A 383 -2.76 13.57 13.75
CA TRP A 383 -2.46 14.63 14.71
C TRP A 383 -2.38 14.10 16.16
N ILE A 384 -3.31 13.23 16.57
CA ILE A 384 -3.27 12.52 17.87
C ILE A 384 -1.99 11.67 17.97
N GLY A 385 -1.64 10.93 16.91
CA GLY A 385 -0.42 10.14 16.86
C GLY A 385 0.86 10.99 17.02
N ALA A 386 0.94 12.13 16.32
CA ALA A 386 2.08 13.03 16.37
C ALA A 386 2.26 13.72 17.74
N ARG A 387 1.17 14.10 18.42
CA ARG A 387 1.22 14.69 19.77
C ARG A 387 1.79 13.73 20.80
N GLY A 388 1.42 12.47 20.74
CA GLY A 388 1.94 11.44 21.63
C GLY A 388 3.45 11.19 21.47
N ALA A 389 4.03 11.47 20.30
CA ALA A 389 5.46 11.38 20.06
C ALA A 389 6.24 12.58 20.62
N ARG A 390 5.70 13.81 20.45
CA ARG A 390 6.33 15.05 20.94
C ARG A 390 6.37 15.16 22.47
N ALA A 391 5.32 14.72 23.16
CA ALA A 391 5.27 14.76 24.63
C ALA A 391 6.36 13.93 25.32
N ARG A 392 6.96 12.94 24.63
CA ARG A 392 8.06 12.12 25.16
C ARG A 392 9.45 12.59 24.72
N GLY A 393 9.58 13.33 23.62
CA GLY A 393 10.84 13.95 23.20
C GLY A 393 11.23 15.17 24.04
N ALA A 394 10.27 15.79 24.73
CA ALA A 394 10.49 16.96 25.62
C ALA A 394 10.95 16.58 27.05
N THR A 395 11.01 15.29 27.37
CA THR A 395 11.45 14.77 28.68
C THR A 395 12.82 14.08 28.64
N ARG A 396 13.60 14.33 27.57
CA ARG A 396 15.01 13.90 27.46
C ARG A 396 15.97 15.07 27.42
#